data_eb54d2504bb7d706876fc58c7693b89c
#
_entry.id   eb54d2504bb7d706876fc58c7693b89c
#
_cell.length_a   1.000
_cell.length_b   1.000
_cell.length_c   1.000
_cell.angle_alpha   90.00
_cell.angle_beta   90.00
_cell.angle_gamma   90.00
#
_symmetry.space_group_name_H-M   'P 1'
#
loop_
_entity.id
_entity.type
_entity.pdbx_description
1 polymer ?
#
loop_
_entity_poly.entity_id
_entity_poly.type
_entity_poly.pdbx_seq_one_letter_code
_entity_poly.pdbx_strand_id
1 'polypeptide(L)'
;MNKTNVLLIGGGGREHAIAWKLAQSPILGQLFIAPGNAGTSAVGLNVPINGTDFESIKHFVIQNHIDIVIVGPEDPLVNGIHDFFLSDEQLQNIPVIGPQKEGARLEGSKDFAKQFMIRHGIPTGAYQTFTLDTLSESFTFLQTLKPPYVLKADGLAAGKGVVICNTIEEAESEITEMLVNRKFGNASAKVVIEEFLDGIELSAFAITNGREYLVLPEAKDYKRIGEGDTGPNTGGMGSISPVPFADKEFMLKVENRIIKPTVEGLRKDGIPFQGFLFFGLMNVKGDPYVIEYNVRLGDPETESILPRIKNDLLEIFLATALGGLSDIKLETDERTAACVMIVSGGYPGNYEKDKVISGLEAATKSLVFHAGTSVNPDSVVTSGGRVIAVTSLAADISSAVAQSLESASQISFENSFFRKDIGTDLI
;
A
#
# COMPACT_ATOMS: atom_id res chain seq x y z
N MET A 1 -19.44 21.49 -16.46
CA MET A 1 -19.22 20.03 -16.30
C MET A 1 -20.08 19.58 -15.11
N ASN A 2 -20.70 18.41 -15.20
CA ASN A 2 -21.39 17.84 -14.06
C ASN A 2 -20.34 17.50 -12.97
N LYS A 3 -20.71 17.74 -11.72
CA LYS A 3 -19.85 17.40 -10.58
C LYS A 3 -19.98 15.92 -10.28
N THR A 4 -18.88 15.28 -9.90
CA THR A 4 -18.78 13.83 -9.63
C THR A 4 -18.81 13.56 -8.12
N ASN A 5 -19.77 12.79 -7.65
CA ASN A 5 -19.86 12.33 -6.27
C ASN A 5 -19.01 11.07 -6.08
N VAL A 6 -18.13 11.09 -5.09
CA VAL A 6 -17.15 10.05 -4.84
C VAL A 6 -17.38 9.39 -3.49
N LEU A 7 -17.33 8.05 -3.45
CA LEU A 7 -17.19 7.29 -2.21
C LEU A 7 -15.78 6.69 -2.16
N LEU A 8 -15.00 7.10 -1.17
CA LEU A 8 -13.70 6.52 -0.84
C LEU A 8 -13.86 5.53 0.32
N ILE A 9 -13.51 4.28 0.10
CA ILE A 9 -13.55 3.24 1.14
C ILE A 9 -12.20 3.15 1.82
N GLY A 10 -12.19 3.21 3.16
CA GLY A 10 -11.05 3.12 4.03
C GLY A 10 -10.96 4.29 5.01
N GLY A 11 -9.97 4.27 5.89
CA GLY A 11 -9.84 5.28 6.96
C GLY A 11 -8.41 5.40 7.49
N GLY A 12 -7.41 4.94 6.72
CA GLY A 12 -5.99 5.07 7.05
C GLY A 12 -5.36 6.38 6.53
N GLY A 13 -4.05 6.48 6.67
CA GLY A 13 -3.27 7.62 6.16
C GLY A 13 -3.31 7.70 4.64
N ARG A 14 -3.21 6.57 3.96
CA ARG A 14 -3.40 6.44 2.52
C ARG A 14 -4.73 7.04 2.06
N GLU A 15 -5.84 6.68 2.71
CA GLU A 15 -7.15 7.20 2.35
C GLU A 15 -7.26 8.69 2.64
N HIS A 16 -6.65 9.17 3.72
CA HIS A 16 -6.61 10.61 3.97
C HIS A 16 -5.82 11.37 2.89
N ALA A 17 -4.68 10.84 2.44
CA ALA A 17 -3.90 11.45 1.36
C ALA A 17 -4.67 11.42 0.01
N ILE A 18 -5.40 10.33 -0.28
CA ILE A 18 -6.29 10.25 -1.45
C ILE A 18 -7.41 11.29 -1.34
N ALA A 19 -8.09 11.37 -0.18
CA ALA A 19 -9.17 12.33 0.06
C ALA A 19 -8.70 13.77 -0.06
N TRP A 20 -7.52 14.09 0.51
CA TRP A 20 -6.87 15.40 0.40
C TRP A 20 -6.59 15.79 -1.07
N LYS A 21 -6.14 14.83 -1.88
CA LYS A 21 -5.85 15.08 -3.29
C LYS A 21 -7.14 15.23 -4.10
N LEU A 22 -8.16 14.41 -3.85
CA LEU A 22 -9.47 14.51 -4.49
C LEU A 22 -10.18 15.83 -4.18
N ALA A 23 -10.07 16.33 -2.96
CA ALA A 23 -10.70 17.59 -2.53
C ALA A 23 -10.18 18.82 -3.33
N GLN A 24 -9.05 18.69 -4.02
CA GLN A 24 -8.49 19.74 -4.90
C GLN A 24 -9.10 19.73 -6.30
N SER A 25 -9.86 18.70 -6.66
CA SER A 25 -10.42 18.55 -8.00
C SER A 25 -11.56 19.55 -8.27
N PRO A 26 -11.50 20.33 -9.35
CA PRO A 26 -12.56 21.25 -9.73
C PRO A 26 -13.84 20.52 -10.20
N ILE A 27 -13.75 19.23 -10.54
CA ILE A 27 -14.89 18.43 -10.97
C ILE A 27 -15.50 17.60 -9.83
N LEU A 28 -14.93 17.66 -8.62
CA LEU A 28 -15.49 16.99 -7.45
C LEU A 28 -16.85 17.59 -7.08
N GLY A 29 -17.85 16.73 -6.87
CA GLY A 29 -19.13 17.03 -6.25
C GLY A 29 -19.02 16.90 -4.73
N GLN A 30 -19.54 15.81 -4.20
CA GLN A 30 -19.40 15.44 -2.81
C GLN A 30 -18.36 14.30 -2.66
N LEU A 31 -17.55 14.37 -1.60
CA LEU A 31 -16.61 13.33 -1.22
C LEU A 31 -17.09 12.71 0.09
N PHE A 32 -17.39 11.41 0.05
CA PHE A 32 -17.72 10.59 1.19
C PHE A 32 -16.59 9.62 1.48
N ILE A 33 -16.27 9.39 2.75
CA ILE A 33 -15.21 8.49 3.17
C ILE A 33 -15.76 7.48 4.19
N ALA A 34 -15.63 6.19 3.93
CA ALA A 34 -16.23 5.12 4.73
C ALA A 34 -15.15 4.13 5.25
N PRO A 35 -14.86 4.09 6.56
CA PRO A 35 -15.44 4.92 7.62
C PRO A 35 -14.78 6.29 7.77
N GLY A 36 -13.59 6.53 7.15
CA GLY A 36 -12.79 7.72 7.37
C GLY A 36 -12.06 7.71 8.71
N ASN A 37 -11.46 8.84 9.06
CA ASN A 37 -10.77 9.10 10.33
C ASN A 37 -10.95 10.56 10.76
N ALA A 38 -10.30 10.99 11.83
CA ALA A 38 -10.44 12.36 12.34
C ALA A 38 -10.01 13.43 11.30
N GLY A 39 -8.99 13.16 10.48
CA GLY A 39 -8.50 14.13 9.50
C GLY A 39 -9.31 14.17 8.21
N THR A 40 -9.89 13.05 7.78
CA THR A 40 -10.69 13.01 6.56
C THR A 40 -11.96 13.86 6.64
N SER A 41 -12.46 14.13 7.85
CA SER A 41 -13.60 15.03 8.08
C SER A 41 -13.33 16.49 7.68
N ALA A 42 -12.07 16.88 7.54
CA ALA A 42 -11.70 18.23 7.08
C ALA A 42 -11.79 18.39 5.55
N VAL A 43 -11.79 17.29 4.80
CA VAL A 43 -11.75 17.28 3.32
C VAL A 43 -12.95 16.59 2.68
N GLY A 44 -13.81 15.91 3.47
CA GLY A 44 -14.99 15.20 3.00
C GLY A 44 -15.94 14.85 4.16
N LEU A 45 -16.93 14.05 3.87
CA LEU A 45 -17.94 13.59 4.84
C LEU A 45 -17.64 12.14 5.23
N ASN A 46 -17.30 11.92 6.49
CA ASN A 46 -17.14 10.57 7.02
C ASN A 46 -18.48 9.86 7.16
N VAL A 47 -18.53 8.59 6.76
CA VAL A 47 -19.71 7.75 6.79
C VAL A 47 -19.41 6.51 7.62
N PRO A 48 -20.13 6.20 8.70
CA PRO A 48 -19.81 5.10 9.61
C PRO A 48 -20.21 3.73 9.02
N ILE A 49 -19.65 3.40 7.85
CA ILE A 49 -19.86 2.12 7.15
C ILE A 49 -18.53 1.38 7.11
N ASN A 50 -18.53 0.10 7.49
CA ASN A 50 -17.38 -0.77 7.34
C ASN A 50 -17.17 -1.09 5.84
N GLY A 51 -15.92 -1.00 5.36
CA GLY A 51 -15.57 -1.27 3.95
C GLY A 51 -15.89 -2.69 3.45
N THR A 52 -16.15 -3.63 4.36
CA THR A 52 -16.56 -5.02 4.03
C THR A 52 -18.07 -5.27 4.18
N ASP A 53 -18.86 -4.27 4.59
CA ASP A 53 -20.31 -4.32 4.62
C ASP A 53 -20.89 -3.83 3.29
N PHE A 54 -20.88 -4.72 2.30
CA PHE A 54 -21.27 -4.40 0.92
C PHE A 54 -22.74 -3.99 0.78
N GLU A 55 -23.64 -4.52 1.60
CA GLU A 55 -25.05 -4.14 1.56
C GLU A 55 -25.26 -2.72 2.06
N SER A 56 -24.63 -2.33 3.15
CA SER A 56 -24.66 -0.93 3.63
C SER A 56 -24.02 0.02 2.62
N ILE A 57 -22.93 -0.37 1.97
CA ILE A 57 -22.28 0.39 0.89
C ILE A 57 -23.26 0.57 -0.27
N LYS A 58 -23.94 -0.49 -0.72
CA LYS A 58 -24.94 -0.43 -1.79
C LYS A 58 -26.04 0.60 -1.49
N HIS A 59 -26.67 0.49 -0.31
CA HIS A 59 -27.73 1.41 0.09
C HIS A 59 -27.23 2.85 0.08
N PHE A 60 -26.04 3.10 0.61
CA PHE A 60 -25.45 4.43 0.66
C PHE A 60 -25.16 4.98 -0.73
N VAL A 61 -24.58 4.17 -1.62
CA VAL A 61 -24.23 4.53 -3.00
C VAL A 61 -25.49 4.98 -3.78
N ILE A 62 -26.57 4.20 -3.69
CA ILE A 62 -27.82 4.52 -4.36
C ILE A 62 -28.46 5.80 -3.78
N GLN A 63 -28.56 5.88 -2.45
CA GLN A 63 -29.21 6.99 -1.77
C GLN A 63 -28.51 8.33 -1.99
N ASN A 64 -27.18 8.33 -2.09
CA ASN A 64 -26.36 9.55 -2.23
C ASN A 64 -25.91 9.80 -3.68
N HIS A 65 -26.41 9.05 -4.65
CA HIS A 65 -26.09 9.21 -6.07
C HIS A 65 -24.57 9.26 -6.30
N ILE A 66 -23.86 8.23 -5.82
CA ILE A 66 -22.42 8.11 -6.01
C ILE A 66 -22.13 7.75 -7.47
N ASP A 67 -21.21 8.50 -8.08
CA ASP A 67 -20.82 8.30 -9.47
C ASP A 67 -19.61 7.36 -9.62
N ILE A 68 -18.75 7.27 -8.60
CA ILE A 68 -17.55 6.43 -8.61
C ILE A 68 -17.17 6.00 -7.18
N VAL A 69 -16.72 4.76 -7.04
CA VAL A 69 -16.21 4.21 -5.78
C VAL A 69 -14.71 3.95 -5.89
N ILE A 70 -13.95 4.36 -4.88
CA ILE A 70 -12.51 4.16 -4.79
C ILE A 70 -12.22 3.30 -3.57
N VAL A 71 -11.49 2.21 -3.73
CA VAL A 71 -11.19 1.28 -2.64
C VAL A 71 -9.73 1.45 -2.23
N GLY A 72 -9.52 1.92 -1.01
CA GLY A 72 -8.18 2.14 -0.45
C GLY A 72 -7.54 0.85 0.09
N PRO A 73 -8.18 0.10 1.03
CA PRO A 73 -7.59 -1.08 1.65
C PRO A 73 -7.81 -2.36 0.84
N GLU A 74 -7.01 -3.37 1.13
CA GLU A 74 -7.01 -4.68 0.45
C GLU A 74 -8.22 -5.57 0.80
N ASP A 75 -8.71 -5.52 2.03
CA ASP A 75 -9.76 -6.43 2.51
C ASP A 75 -11.05 -6.39 1.67
N PRO A 76 -11.64 -5.22 1.34
CA PRO A 76 -12.80 -5.17 0.47
C PRO A 76 -12.53 -5.72 -0.93
N LEU A 77 -11.31 -5.54 -1.46
CA LEU A 77 -10.91 -6.03 -2.79
C LEU A 77 -10.85 -7.56 -2.84
N VAL A 78 -10.16 -8.16 -1.87
CA VAL A 78 -10.03 -9.63 -1.76
C VAL A 78 -11.38 -10.28 -1.46
N ASN A 79 -12.26 -9.59 -0.74
CA ASN A 79 -13.63 -10.05 -0.48
C ASN A 79 -14.57 -9.84 -1.66
N GLY A 80 -14.16 -9.10 -2.74
CA GLY A 80 -14.87 -9.02 -4.00
C GLY A 80 -15.89 -7.89 -4.09
N ILE A 81 -15.62 -6.72 -3.51
CA ILE A 81 -16.50 -5.57 -3.61
C ILE A 81 -16.80 -5.18 -5.07
N HIS A 82 -15.80 -5.24 -5.96
CA HIS A 82 -15.99 -4.91 -7.38
C HIS A 82 -16.92 -5.94 -8.05
N ASP A 83 -16.74 -7.22 -7.77
CA ASP A 83 -17.62 -8.30 -8.27
C ASP A 83 -19.05 -8.13 -7.75
N PHE A 84 -19.20 -7.71 -6.49
CA PHE A 84 -20.52 -7.40 -5.92
C PHE A 84 -21.21 -6.28 -6.70
N PHE A 85 -20.50 -5.19 -7.03
CA PHE A 85 -21.05 -4.10 -7.85
C PHE A 85 -21.46 -4.58 -9.23
N LEU A 86 -20.63 -5.38 -9.89
CA LEU A 86 -20.92 -5.89 -11.23
C LEU A 86 -22.09 -6.87 -11.27
N SER A 87 -22.36 -7.58 -10.16
CA SER A 87 -23.46 -8.55 -10.07
C SER A 87 -24.82 -7.94 -9.74
N ASP A 88 -24.85 -6.67 -9.36
CA ASP A 88 -26.07 -5.98 -8.94
C ASP A 88 -26.59 -5.02 -10.02
N GLU A 89 -27.84 -5.16 -10.42
CA GLU A 89 -28.47 -4.38 -11.51
C GLU A 89 -28.44 -2.85 -11.25
N GLN A 90 -28.45 -2.41 -10.00
CA GLN A 90 -28.43 -1.00 -9.62
C GLN A 90 -27.02 -0.41 -9.55
N LEU A 91 -25.98 -1.26 -9.34
CA LEU A 91 -24.61 -0.84 -9.13
C LEU A 91 -23.69 -1.09 -10.32
N GLN A 92 -24.04 -1.98 -11.25
CA GLN A 92 -23.17 -2.48 -12.31
C GLN A 92 -22.60 -1.39 -13.23
N ASN A 93 -23.23 -0.22 -13.29
CA ASN A 93 -22.77 0.92 -14.08
C ASN A 93 -21.98 1.94 -13.28
N ILE A 94 -21.79 1.73 -11.98
CA ILE A 94 -21.00 2.60 -11.11
C ILE A 94 -19.56 2.06 -11.08
N PRO A 95 -18.57 2.79 -11.62
CA PRO A 95 -17.22 2.32 -11.69
C PRO A 95 -16.59 2.18 -10.30
N VAL A 96 -15.78 1.13 -10.13
CA VAL A 96 -15.02 0.86 -8.92
C VAL A 96 -13.53 0.92 -9.26
N ILE A 97 -12.79 1.82 -8.63
CA ILE A 97 -11.31 1.83 -8.69
C ILE A 97 -10.79 0.85 -7.63
N GLY A 98 -10.48 -0.33 -8.09
CA GLY A 98 -10.04 -1.50 -7.35
C GLY A 98 -10.33 -2.75 -8.20
N PRO A 99 -9.43 -3.76 -8.24
CA PRO A 99 -9.62 -4.94 -9.07
C PRO A 99 -10.78 -5.81 -8.59
N GLN A 100 -11.28 -6.65 -9.49
CA GLN A 100 -12.14 -7.76 -9.13
C GLN A 100 -11.38 -8.78 -8.29
N LYS A 101 -12.11 -9.67 -7.61
CA LYS A 101 -11.56 -10.69 -6.71
C LYS A 101 -10.45 -11.52 -7.34
N GLU A 102 -10.59 -11.89 -8.63
CA GLU A 102 -9.55 -12.66 -9.33
C GLU A 102 -8.25 -11.85 -9.51
N GLY A 103 -8.34 -10.56 -9.84
CA GLY A 103 -7.18 -9.66 -9.90
C GLY A 103 -6.57 -9.41 -8.50
N ALA A 104 -7.41 -9.35 -7.46
CA ALA A 104 -6.96 -9.15 -6.09
C ALA A 104 -6.15 -10.35 -5.54
N ARG A 105 -6.17 -11.51 -6.20
CA ARG A 105 -5.31 -12.65 -5.86
C ARG A 105 -3.83 -12.36 -5.98
N LEU A 106 -3.41 -11.37 -6.77
CA LEU A 106 -2.00 -10.95 -6.84
C LEU A 106 -1.46 -10.50 -5.47
N GLU A 107 -2.30 -9.89 -4.61
CA GLU A 107 -1.96 -9.57 -3.22
C GLU A 107 -2.42 -10.67 -2.26
N GLY A 108 -3.60 -11.23 -2.49
CA GLY A 108 -4.25 -12.20 -1.61
C GLY A 108 -3.58 -13.59 -1.57
N SER A 109 -2.77 -13.95 -2.57
CA SER A 109 -2.02 -15.22 -2.62
C SER A 109 -0.64 -15.02 -3.22
N LYS A 110 0.39 -15.22 -2.40
CA LYS A 110 1.80 -15.14 -2.82
C LYS A 110 2.17 -16.25 -3.81
N ASP A 111 1.60 -17.44 -3.61
CA ASP A 111 1.73 -18.57 -4.54
C ASP A 111 1.18 -18.22 -5.93
N PHE A 112 -0.03 -17.66 -5.99
CA PHE A 112 -0.61 -17.19 -7.25
C PHE A 112 0.25 -16.12 -7.92
N ALA A 113 0.70 -15.12 -7.15
CA ALA A 113 1.56 -14.04 -7.67
C ALA A 113 2.87 -14.59 -8.25
N LYS A 114 3.51 -15.53 -7.57
CA LYS A 114 4.74 -16.18 -8.07
C LYS A 114 4.50 -16.98 -9.34
N GLN A 115 3.43 -17.79 -9.39
CA GLN A 115 3.07 -18.54 -10.60
C GLN A 115 2.77 -17.59 -11.77
N PHE A 116 2.09 -16.47 -11.51
CA PHE A 116 1.82 -15.43 -12.50
C PHE A 116 3.12 -14.82 -13.03
N MET A 117 4.06 -14.45 -12.14
CA MET A 117 5.35 -13.88 -12.55
C MET A 117 6.14 -14.82 -13.45
N ILE A 118 6.25 -16.10 -13.09
CA ILE A 118 6.97 -17.10 -13.90
C ILE A 118 6.30 -17.27 -15.28
N ARG A 119 4.96 -17.41 -15.30
CA ARG A 119 4.20 -17.60 -16.54
C ARG A 119 4.37 -16.46 -17.53
N HIS A 120 4.55 -15.24 -17.02
CA HIS A 120 4.69 -14.04 -17.85
C HIS A 120 6.13 -13.51 -17.95
N GLY A 121 7.11 -14.27 -17.46
CA GLY A 121 8.53 -13.91 -17.57
C GLY A 121 8.93 -12.67 -16.77
N ILE A 122 8.20 -12.38 -15.68
CA ILE A 122 8.46 -11.23 -14.81
C ILE A 122 9.57 -11.61 -13.81
N PRO A 123 10.65 -10.80 -13.69
CA PRO A 123 11.78 -11.11 -12.81
C PRO A 123 11.34 -11.18 -11.34
N THR A 124 11.67 -12.29 -10.69
CA THR A 124 11.47 -12.52 -9.26
C THR A 124 12.50 -13.54 -8.75
N GLY A 125 12.72 -13.61 -7.45
CA GLY A 125 13.60 -14.62 -6.85
C GLY A 125 13.10 -16.05 -7.07
N ALA A 126 14.02 -17.01 -7.10
CA ALA A 126 13.69 -18.43 -7.14
C ALA A 126 12.77 -18.78 -5.95
N TYR A 127 11.78 -19.63 -6.17
CA TYR A 127 10.83 -19.99 -5.13
C TYR A 127 10.24 -21.39 -5.34
N GLN A 128 9.68 -21.92 -4.27
CA GLN A 128 8.77 -23.06 -4.31
C GLN A 128 7.73 -22.96 -3.19
N THR A 129 6.53 -23.49 -3.46
CA THR A 129 5.42 -23.48 -2.51
C THR A 129 5.23 -24.85 -1.91
N PHE A 130 5.00 -24.91 -0.59
CA PHE A 130 4.84 -26.13 0.19
C PHE A 130 3.57 -26.10 1.03
N THR A 131 3.05 -27.28 1.27
CA THR A 131 1.91 -27.56 2.17
C THR A 131 2.36 -28.54 3.25
N LEU A 132 1.48 -28.85 4.20
CA LEU A 132 1.77 -29.87 5.22
C LEU A 132 2.14 -31.22 4.59
N ASP A 133 1.52 -31.59 3.48
CA ASP A 133 1.77 -32.88 2.81
C ASP A 133 3.15 -32.93 2.12
N THR A 134 3.74 -31.76 1.83
CA THR A 134 5.05 -31.61 1.17
C THR A 134 6.12 -31.03 2.10
N LEU A 135 5.93 -31.10 3.42
CA LEU A 135 6.86 -30.56 4.42
C LEU A 135 8.29 -31.11 4.25
N SER A 136 8.43 -32.43 4.03
CA SER A 136 9.75 -33.05 3.85
C SER A 136 10.47 -32.56 2.58
N GLU A 137 9.74 -32.23 1.53
CA GLU A 137 10.28 -31.68 0.29
C GLU A 137 10.78 -30.26 0.49
N SER A 138 10.17 -29.48 1.40
CA SER A 138 10.60 -28.13 1.74
C SER A 138 12.01 -28.10 2.32
N PHE A 139 12.38 -29.09 3.13
CA PHE A 139 13.73 -29.23 3.70
C PHE A 139 14.77 -29.53 2.60
N THR A 140 14.39 -30.33 1.60
CA THR A 140 15.24 -30.60 0.44
C THR A 140 15.42 -29.33 -0.40
N PHE A 141 14.37 -28.56 -0.60
CA PHE A 141 14.46 -27.28 -1.35
C PHE A 141 15.33 -26.25 -0.63
N LEU A 142 15.23 -26.13 0.71
CA LEU A 142 16.11 -25.24 1.48
C LEU A 142 17.60 -25.51 1.22
N GLN A 143 18.01 -26.79 1.07
CA GLN A 143 19.39 -27.16 0.77
C GLN A 143 19.87 -26.66 -0.60
N THR A 144 18.97 -26.30 -1.50
CA THR A 144 19.31 -25.74 -2.81
C THR A 144 19.55 -24.22 -2.78
N LEU A 145 19.09 -23.55 -1.72
CA LEU A 145 19.21 -22.12 -1.53
C LEU A 145 20.43 -21.77 -0.66
N LYS A 146 20.77 -20.48 -0.65
CA LYS A 146 21.78 -19.92 0.24
C LYS A 146 21.09 -19.06 1.32
N PRO A 147 21.61 -19.06 2.57
CA PRO A 147 21.08 -18.17 3.60
C PRO A 147 21.33 -16.69 3.25
N PRO A 148 20.50 -15.76 3.72
CA PRO A 148 19.28 -15.99 4.52
C PRO A 148 18.15 -16.64 3.69
N TYR A 149 17.22 -17.33 4.36
CA TYR A 149 16.05 -17.96 3.76
C TYR A 149 14.82 -17.10 3.99
N VAL A 150 13.98 -16.90 2.98
CA VAL A 150 12.76 -16.11 3.08
C VAL A 150 11.54 -17.03 3.06
N LEU A 151 10.77 -17.02 4.13
CA LEU A 151 9.57 -17.83 4.31
C LEU A 151 8.35 -16.92 4.36
N LYS A 152 7.36 -17.17 3.52
CA LYS A 152 6.16 -16.35 3.43
C LYS A 152 4.91 -17.22 3.57
N ALA A 153 4.05 -16.91 4.55
CA ALA A 153 2.71 -17.50 4.61
C ALA A 153 1.87 -17.02 3.41
N ASP A 154 1.13 -17.94 2.77
CA ASP A 154 0.29 -17.63 1.62
C ASP A 154 -1.06 -17.08 2.06
N GLY A 155 -1.25 -15.78 1.94
CA GLY A 155 -2.46 -15.07 2.34
C GLY A 155 -2.15 -13.72 2.98
N LEU A 156 -3.21 -12.97 3.29
CA LEU A 156 -3.10 -11.72 4.03
C LEU A 156 -2.70 -12.01 5.48
N ALA A 157 -1.61 -11.44 5.93
CA ALA A 157 -1.07 -11.60 7.29
C ALA A 157 -0.62 -10.25 7.89
N ALA A 158 -1.18 -9.13 7.42
CA ALA A 158 -0.91 -7.77 7.90
C ALA A 158 0.61 -7.47 8.04
N GLY A 159 1.42 -7.87 7.04
CA GLY A 159 2.87 -7.69 7.03
C GLY A 159 3.66 -8.62 7.95
N LYS A 160 3.00 -9.49 8.74
CA LYS A 160 3.63 -10.39 9.71
C LYS A 160 3.96 -11.78 9.18
N GLY A 161 3.44 -12.14 7.99
CA GLY A 161 3.58 -13.47 7.40
C GLY A 161 4.92 -13.73 6.71
N VAL A 162 5.90 -12.84 6.81
CA VAL A 162 7.24 -12.98 6.22
C VAL A 162 8.26 -13.14 7.33
N VAL A 163 9.04 -14.22 7.26
CA VAL A 163 10.12 -14.52 8.20
C VAL A 163 11.40 -14.75 7.43
N ILE A 164 12.49 -14.13 7.88
CA ILE A 164 13.83 -14.30 7.32
C ILE A 164 14.65 -15.08 8.34
N CYS A 165 15.16 -16.25 7.94
CA CYS A 165 15.97 -17.15 8.75
C CYS A 165 17.42 -17.15 8.29
N ASN A 166 18.37 -17.03 9.23
CA ASN A 166 19.79 -16.95 8.91
C ASN A 166 20.45 -18.31 8.80
N THR A 167 19.84 -19.36 9.37
CA THR A 167 20.35 -20.73 9.30
C THR A 167 19.29 -21.68 8.76
N ILE A 168 19.71 -22.83 8.29
CA ILE A 168 18.78 -23.83 7.75
C ILE A 168 17.93 -24.42 8.86
N GLU A 169 18.49 -24.62 10.06
CA GLU A 169 17.80 -25.14 11.23
C GLU A 169 16.67 -24.20 11.69
N GLU A 170 16.95 -22.89 11.68
CA GLU A 170 15.90 -21.87 11.92
C GLU A 170 14.78 -21.96 10.88
N ALA A 171 15.14 -22.10 9.58
CA ALA A 171 14.16 -22.17 8.50
C ALA A 171 13.30 -23.44 8.59
N GLU A 172 13.90 -24.60 8.85
CA GLU A 172 13.19 -25.88 9.05
C GLU A 172 12.23 -25.83 10.25
N SER A 173 12.69 -25.25 11.37
CA SER A 173 11.85 -25.02 12.54
C SER A 173 10.68 -24.09 12.24
N GLU A 174 10.93 -22.96 11.57
CA GLU A 174 9.91 -21.97 11.24
C GLU A 174 8.87 -22.51 10.24
N ILE A 175 9.28 -23.26 9.22
CA ILE A 175 8.35 -23.90 8.27
C ILE A 175 7.45 -24.88 9.02
N THR A 176 8.01 -25.63 9.97
CA THR A 176 7.25 -26.56 10.80
C THR A 176 6.21 -25.81 11.64
N GLU A 177 6.60 -24.70 12.29
CA GLU A 177 5.67 -23.84 13.04
C GLU A 177 4.56 -23.28 12.14
N MET A 178 4.91 -22.84 10.94
CA MET A 178 3.95 -22.30 9.99
C MET A 178 2.94 -23.38 9.53
N LEU A 179 3.41 -24.51 9.01
CA LEU A 179 2.57 -25.54 8.36
C LEU A 179 1.84 -26.44 9.36
N VAL A 180 2.54 -26.89 10.43
CA VAL A 180 1.99 -27.84 11.42
C VAL A 180 1.17 -27.09 12.46
N ASN A 181 1.74 -26.05 13.07
CA ASN A 181 1.11 -25.31 14.17
C ASN A 181 0.25 -24.13 13.70
N ARG A 182 0.19 -23.90 12.38
CA ARG A 182 -0.61 -22.83 11.76
C ARG A 182 -0.37 -21.46 12.40
N LYS A 183 0.89 -21.10 12.58
CA LYS A 183 1.34 -19.86 13.25
C LYS A 183 0.59 -18.60 12.78
N PHE A 184 0.21 -18.52 11.51
CA PHE A 184 -0.55 -17.39 10.92
C PHE A 184 -1.99 -17.81 10.51
N GLY A 185 -2.59 -18.77 11.22
CA GLY A 185 -3.95 -19.25 10.95
C GLY A 185 -4.09 -19.85 9.54
N ASN A 186 -5.16 -19.49 8.83
CA ASN A 186 -5.42 -20.01 7.49
C ASN A 186 -4.36 -19.63 6.45
N ALA A 187 -3.67 -18.50 6.63
CA ALA A 187 -2.57 -18.10 5.75
C ALA A 187 -1.39 -19.10 5.78
N SER A 188 -1.25 -19.86 6.86
CA SER A 188 -0.25 -20.93 6.99
C SER A 188 -0.64 -22.26 6.34
N ALA A 189 -1.74 -22.34 5.59
CA ALA A 189 -2.07 -23.56 4.83
C ALA A 189 -1.04 -23.87 3.74
N LYS A 190 -0.35 -22.84 3.25
CA LYS A 190 0.78 -22.92 2.33
C LYS A 190 1.89 -21.99 2.80
N VAL A 191 3.13 -22.37 2.51
CA VAL A 191 4.32 -21.54 2.71
C VAL A 191 5.08 -21.42 1.40
N VAL A 192 5.37 -20.21 0.98
CA VAL A 192 6.25 -19.92 -0.14
C VAL A 192 7.66 -19.69 0.41
N ILE A 193 8.60 -20.52 -0.01
CA ILE A 193 10.03 -20.36 0.29
C ILE A 193 10.67 -19.65 -0.87
N GLU A 194 11.41 -18.58 -0.61
CA GLU A 194 12.05 -17.77 -1.65
C GLU A 194 13.55 -17.62 -1.40
N GLU A 195 14.26 -17.45 -2.50
CA GLU A 195 15.64 -16.94 -2.50
C GLU A 195 15.66 -15.53 -1.89
N PHE A 196 16.65 -15.28 -1.04
CA PHE A 196 16.90 -13.93 -0.55
C PHE A 196 17.53 -13.08 -1.65
N LEU A 197 16.91 -11.97 -1.98
CA LEU A 197 17.43 -10.99 -2.92
C LEU A 197 18.23 -9.93 -2.17
N ASP A 198 19.55 -9.89 -2.39
CA ASP A 198 20.44 -8.90 -1.79
C ASP A 198 20.46 -7.63 -2.66
N GLY A 199 19.84 -6.56 -2.15
CA GLY A 199 19.68 -5.32 -2.88
C GLY A 199 19.04 -4.21 -2.04
N ILE A 200 18.54 -3.20 -2.71
CA ILE A 200 17.84 -2.07 -2.09
C ILE A 200 16.37 -2.11 -2.49
N GLU A 201 15.48 -2.11 -1.50
CA GLU A 201 14.04 -2.10 -1.74
C GLU A 201 13.56 -0.76 -2.28
N LEU A 202 12.55 -0.81 -3.15
CA LEU A 202 11.74 0.34 -3.55
C LEU A 202 10.33 -0.12 -3.93
N SER A 203 9.42 0.82 -3.93
CA SER A 203 8.03 0.65 -4.31
C SER A 203 7.77 1.39 -5.62
N ALA A 204 7.30 0.67 -6.65
CA ALA A 204 6.83 1.26 -7.90
C ALA A 204 5.31 1.09 -8.01
N PHE A 205 4.65 2.01 -8.70
CA PHE A 205 3.20 2.05 -8.78
C PHE A 205 2.73 2.29 -10.21
N ALA A 206 1.63 1.68 -10.56
CA ALA A 206 0.87 2.01 -11.76
C ALA A 206 -0.63 1.98 -11.45
N ILE A 207 -1.40 2.83 -12.15
CA ILE A 207 -2.84 2.67 -12.25
C ILE A 207 -3.18 2.14 -13.63
N THR A 208 -4.11 1.20 -13.72
CA THR A 208 -4.46 0.52 -14.98
C THR A 208 -5.93 0.19 -15.06
N ASN A 209 -6.43 0.11 -16.32
CA ASN A 209 -7.75 -0.43 -16.64
C ASN A 209 -7.66 -1.85 -17.26
N GLY A 210 -6.50 -2.52 -17.09
CA GLY A 210 -6.22 -3.84 -17.64
C GLY A 210 -5.78 -3.84 -19.13
N ARG A 211 -5.73 -2.68 -19.78
CA ARG A 211 -5.23 -2.49 -21.16
C ARG A 211 -4.19 -1.39 -21.23
N GLU A 212 -4.53 -0.24 -20.66
CA GLU A 212 -3.69 0.94 -20.56
C GLU A 212 -3.19 1.06 -19.11
N TYR A 213 -2.07 1.72 -18.92
CA TYR A 213 -1.55 2.02 -17.60
C TYR A 213 -0.86 3.38 -17.58
N LEU A 214 -0.84 3.99 -16.40
CA LEU A 214 -0.08 5.20 -16.10
C LEU A 214 0.88 4.87 -14.95
N VAL A 215 2.19 5.04 -15.18
CA VAL A 215 3.21 4.86 -14.14
C VAL A 215 3.18 6.06 -13.21
N LEU A 216 3.06 5.80 -11.91
CA LEU A 216 3.07 6.83 -10.86
C LEU A 216 4.48 6.99 -10.27
N PRO A 217 4.74 8.05 -9.48
CA PRO A 217 6.02 8.21 -8.81
C PRO A 217 6.37 7.03 -7.92
N GLU A 218 7.61 6.64 -7.93
CA GLU A 218 8.17 5.62 -7.05
C GLU A 218 8.45 6.18 -5.65
N ALA A 219 8.59 5.26 -4.67
CA ALA A 219 8.98 5.60 -3.31
C ALA A 219 9.85 4.50 -2.69
N LYS A 220 10.57 4.83 -1.63
CA LYS A 220 11.18 3.86 -0.72
C LYS A 220 10.48 3.98 0.63
N ASP A 221 10.00 2.85 1.17
CA ASP A 221 9.46 2.75 2.51
C ASP A 221 10.50 2.25 3.53
N TYR A 222 10.20 2.42 4.81
CA TYR A 222 11.04 2.03 5.94
C TYR A 222 10.22 1.12 6.86
N LYS A 223 10.38 -0.21 6.69
CA LYS A 223 9.50 -1.21 7.31
C LYS A 223 9.79 -1.51 8.77
N ARG A 224 11.04 -1.36 9.22
CA ARG A 224 11.43 -1.69 10.59
C ARG A 224 11.04 -0.60 11.57
N ILE A 225 10.62 -1.02 12.79
CA ILE A 225 10.18 -0.08 13.83
C ILE A 225 11.32 0.80 14.35
N GLY A 226 12.51 0.27 14.48
CA GLY A 226 13.65 0.95 15.08
C GLY A 226 14.61 1.61 14.09
N GLU A 227 15.33 2.62 14.56
CA GLU A 227 16.40 3.26 13.79
C GLU A 227 17.47 2.24 13.38
N GLY A 228 18.15 2.49 12.24
CA GLY A 228 19.10 1.55 11.66
C GLY A 228 18.47 0.25 11.16
N ASP A 229 17.19 0.29 10.79
CA ASP A 229 16.40 -0.87 10.32
C ASP A 229 16.43 -2.04 11.31
N THR A 230 16.21 -1.75 12.59
CA THR A 230 16.18 -2.72 13.69
C THR A 230 14.76 -3.04 14.16
N GLY A 231 14.62 -4.16 14.87
CA GLY A 231 13.34 -4.58 15.44
C GLY A 231 12.38 -5.23 14.42
N PRO A 232 11.13 -5.46 14.80
CA PRO A 232 10.13 -6.11 13.95
C PRO A 232 9.70 -5.24 12.76
N ASN A 233 9.18 -5.91 11.71
CA ASN A 233 8.52 -5.25 10.60
C ASN A 233 7.21 -4.59 11.06
N THR A 234 6.88 -3.49 10.41
CA THR A 234 5.67 -2.70 10.60
C THR A 234 4.92 -2.54 9.27
N GLY A 235 3.86 -1.77 9.23
CA GLY A 235 3.23 -1.32 7.99
C GLY A 235 4.02 -0.24 7.24
N GLY A 236 5.12 0.28 7.82
CA GLY A 236 5.95 1.37 7.30
C GLY A 236 6.06 2.51 8.32
N MET A 237 7.30 2.96 8.58
CA MET A 237 7.63 4.04 9.53
C MET A 237 7.89 5.37 8.83
N GLY A 238 7.90 5.38 7.51
CA GLY A 238 8.09 6.55 6.67
C GLY A 238 8.36 6.17 5.23
N SER A 239 8.40 7.16 4.36
CA SER A 239 8.72 6.97 2.94
C SER A 239 9.37 8.20 2.32
N ILE A 240 10.18 7.98 1.29
CA ILE A 240 10.86 9.02 0.49
C ILE A 240 10.48 8.85 -0.98
N SER A 241 10.15 9.95 -1.66
CA SER A 241 9.91 10.00 -3.10
C SER A 241 10.42 11.34 -3.66
N PRO A 242 11.23 11.39 -4.77
CA PRO A 242 11.73 10.27 -5.54
C PRO A 242 12.86 9.54 -4.83
N VAL A 243 13.20 8.35 -5.37
CA VAL A 243 14.30 7.53 -4.89
C VAL A 243 15.54 7.77 -5.78
N PRO A 244 16.69 8.23 -5.27
CA PRO A 244 17.82 8.66 -6.10
C PRO A 244 18.38 7.60 -7.05
N PHE A 245 18.38 6.31 -6.63
CA PHE A 245 18.89 5.23 -7.47
C PHE A 245 17.84 4.71 -8.49
N ALA A 246 16.59 5.13 -8.38
CA ALA A 246 15.52 4.81 -9.34
C ALA A 246 15.50 5.83 -10.47
N ASP A 247 16.63 5.97 -11.16
CA ASP A 247 16.78 6.88 -12.28
C ASP A 247 15.94 6.45 -13.50
N LYS A 248 15.97 7.26 -14.56
CA LYS A 248 15.18 7.00 -15.76
C LYS A 248 15.51 5.65 -16.42
N GLU A 249 16.78 5.23 -16.38
CA GLU A 249 17.20 3.95 -16.98
C GLU A 249 16.65 2.78 -16.16
N PHE A 250 16.76 2.86 -14.83
CA PHE A 250 16.22 1.85 -13.95
C PHE A 250 14.69 1.76 -14.06
N MET A 251 13.98 2.90 -14.03
CA MET A 251 12.52 2.92 -14.16
C MET A 251 12.05 2.43 -15.53
N LEU A 252 12.82 2.64 -16.60
CA LEU A 252 12.53 2.05 -17.91
C LEU A 252 12.66 0.51 -17.88
N LYS A 253 13.64 -0.05 -17.13
CA LYS A 253 13.70 -1.50 -16.89
C LYS A 253 12.49 -1.99 -16.10
N VAL A 254 12.07 -1.27 -15.05
CA VAL A 254 10.87 -1.58 -14.26
C VAL A 254 9.64 -1.61 -15.17
N GLU A 255 9.45 -0.59 -15.99
CA GLU A 255 8.32 -0.53 -16.91
C GLU A 255 8.32 -1.68 -17.92
N ASN A 256 9.44 -1.91 -18.62
CA ASN A 256 9.49 -2.88 -19.70
C ASN A 256 9.53 -4.34 -19.23
N ARG A 257 10.13 -4.62 -18.07
CA ARG A 257 10.33 -6.00 -17.58
C ARG A 257 9.30 -6.43 -16.54
N ILE A 258 8.58 -5.47 -15.93
CA ILE A 258 7.67 -5.74 -14.81
C ILE A 258 6.27 -5.17 -15.08
N ILE A 259 6.12 -3.84 -15.20
CA ILE A 259 4.77 -3.20 -15.28
C ILE A 259 4.04 -3.65 -16.54
N LYS A 260 4.65 -3.46 -17.70
CA LYS A 260 4.06 -3.84 -18.98
C LYS A 260 3.75 -5.34 -19.07
N PRO A 261 4.68 -6.26 -18.75
CA PRO A 261 4.37 -7.70 -18.74
C PRO A 261 3.28 -8.07 -17.73
N THR A 262 3.16 -7.37 -16.59
CA THR A 262 2.07 -7.59 -15.63
C THR A 262 0.72 -7.24 -16.24
N VAL A 263 0.56 -6.05 -16.82
CA VAL A 263 -0.72 -5.63 -17.43
C VAL A 263 -1.07 -6.51 -18.64
N GLU A 264 -0.10 -6.84 -19.49
CA GLU A 264 -0.31 -7.76 -20.60
C GLU A 264 -0.63 -9.19 -20.14
N GLY A 265 0.00 -9.65 -19.05
CA GLY A 265 -0.23 -10.95 -18.43
C GLY A 265 -1.63 -11.08 -17.87
N LEU A 266 -2.12 -10.08 -17.14
CA LEU A 266 -3.50 -10.03 -16.65
C LEU A 266 -4.48 -10.18 -17.80
N ARG A 267 -4.28 -9.44 -18.90
CA ARG A 267 -5.12 -9.52 -20.09
C ARG A 267 -5.04 -10.89 -20.77
N LYS A 268 -3.85 -11.48 -20.90
CA LYS A 268 -3.65 -12.81 -21.52
C LYS A 268 -4.32 -13.93 -20.73
N ASP A 269 -4.29 -13.82 -19.38
CA ASP A 269 -4.92 -14.80 -18.49
C ASP A 269 -6.44 -14.55 -18.34
N GLY A 270 -6.98 -13.51 -18.98
CA GLY A 270 -8.40 -13.16 -18.87
C GLY A 270 -8.80 -12.65 -17.49
N ILE A 271 -7.86 -12.09 -16.73
CA ILE A 271 -8.07 -11.53 -15.38
C ILE A 271 -8.46 -10.06 -15.53
N PRO A 272 -9.71 -9.67 -15.23
CA PRO A 272 -10.13 -8.28 -15.26
C PRO A 272 -9.41 -7.49 -14.17
N PHE A 273 -8.88 -6.33 -14.55
CA PHE A 273 -8.17 -5.49 -13.59
C PHE A 273 -8.45 -4.00 -13.85
N GLN A 274 -8.89 -3.28 -12.84
CA GLN A 274 -9.11 -1.83 -12.87
C GLN A 274 -8.71 -1.26 -11.52
N GLY A 275 -7.65 -0.46 -11.47
CA GLY A 275 -7.15 0.09 -10.20
C GLY A 275 -5.63 0.13 -10.14
N PHE A 276 -5.11 0.12 -8.93
CA PHE A 276 -3.68 0.23 -8.68
C PHE A 276 -2.97 -1.11 -8.69
N LEU A 277 -1.76 -1.09 -9.23
CA LEU A 277 -0.74 -2.12 -9.08
C LEU A 277 0.43 -1.49 -8.32
N PHE A 278 0.74 -2.03 -7.16
CA PHE A 278 1.94 -1.75 -6.41
C PHE A 278 2.91 -2.91 -6.58
N PHE A 279 4.14 -2.59 -6.90
CA PHE A 279 5.24 -3.51 -7.09
C PHE A 279 6.27 -3.28 -5.99
N GLY A 280 6.36 -4.18 -5.01
CA GLY A 280 7.50 -4.25 -4.11
C GLY A 280 8.69 -4.80 -4.89
N LEU A 281 9.73 -4.00 -5.03
CA LEU A 281 10.89 -4.31 -5.87
C LEU A 281 12.17 -4.37 -5.05
N MET A 282 13.07 -5.26 -5.48
CA MET A 282 14.47 -5.26 -5.07
C MET A 282 15.33 -4.84 -6.25
N ASN A 283 16.11 -3.77 -6.08
CA ASN A 283 17.18 -3.42 -7.01
C ASN A 283 18.42 -4.26 -6.71
N VAL A 284 18.63 -5.30 -7.50
CA VAL A 284 19.79 -6.18 -7.38
C VAL A 284 20.81 -5.78 -8.44
N LYS A 285 21.85 -5.03 -8.04
CA LYS A 285 22.95 -4.59 -8.93
C LYS A 285 22.47 -3.86 -10.20
N GLY A 286 21.42 -3.06 -10.10
CA GLY A 286 20.86 -2.27 -11.21
C GLY A 286 19.79 -3.00 -12.03
N ASP A 287 19.35 -4.19 -11.61
CA ASP A 287 18.23 -4.91 -12.20
C ASP A 287 17.05 -5.04 -11.21
N PRO A 288 15.80 -4.75 -11.63
CA PRO A 288 14.64 -4.86 -10.77
C PRO A 288 14.11 -6.30 -10.72
N TYR A 289 13.79 -6.76 -9.50
CA TYR A 289 13.11 -8.03 -9.21
C TYR A 289 11.88 -7.76 -8.35
N VAL A 290 10.77 -8.42 -8.66
CA VAL A 290 9.52 -8.30 -7.87
C VAL A 290 9.63 -9.16 -6.61
N ILE A 291 9.40 -8.55 -5.45
CA ILE A 291 9.29 -9.21 -4.15
C ILE A 291 7.84 -9.59 -3.88
N GLU A 292 6.91 -8.66 -4.18
CA GLU A 292 5.48 -8.82 -3.95
C GLU A 292 4.66 -7.87 -4.82
N TYR A 293 3.39 -8.21 -5.00
CA TYR A 293 2.36 -7.31 -5.50
C TYR A 293 1.44 -6.88 -4.38
N ASN A 294 0.96 -5.63 -4.49
CA ASN A 294 -0.26 -5.22 -3.83
C ASN A 294 -1.21 -4.61 -4.88
N VAL A 295 -2.52 -4.73 -4.66
CA VAL A 295 -3.53 -4.30 -5.64
C VAL A 295 -4.20 -2.98 -5.25
N ARG A 296 -3.48 -2.21 -4.49
CA ARG A 296 -3.83 -0.88 -3.96
C ARG A 296 -2.56 -0.06 -3.76
N LEU A 297 -2.70 1.22 -3.47
CA LEU A 297 -1.53 2.06 -3.11
C LEU A 297 -0.93 1.62 -1.76
N GLY A 298 0.36 1.89 -1.56
CA GLY A 298 1.06 1.65 -0.30
C GLY A 298 0.68 2.65 0.79
N ASP A 299 1.06 2.35 2.00
CA ASP A 299 0.92 3.21 3.18
C ASP A 299 2.16 2.99 4.06
N PRO A 300 3.14 3.96 4.16
CA PRO A 300 2.93 5.39 3.93
C PRO A 300 3.45 5.94 2.58
N GLU A 301 3.60 5.15 1.53
CA GLU A 301 4.09 5.65 0.26
C GLU A 301 3.11 6.62 -0.38
N THR A 302 1.80 6.40 -0.25
CA THR A 302 0.76 7.29 -0.79
C THR A 302 0.91 8.72 -0.27
N GLU A 303 1.27 8.86 1.01
CA GLU A 303 1.48 10.13 1.69
C GLU A 303 2.71 10.90 1.16
N SER A 304 3.64 10.23 0.48
CA SER A 304 4.78 10.86 -0.17
C SER A 304 4.60 11.03 -1.69
N ILE A 305 3.91 10.11 -2.38
CA ILE A 305 3.79 10.18 -3.84
C ILE A 305 2.65 11.11 -4.30
N LEU A 306 1.48 11.10 -3.65
CA LEU A 306 0.35 11.93 -4.07
C LEU A 306 0.61 13.44 -3.98
N PRO A 307 1.32 13.96 -2.97
CA PRO A 307 1.72 15.37 -2.95
C PRO A 307 2.59 15.79 -4.13
N ARG A 308 3.31 14.85 -4.75
CA ARG A 308 4.13 15.10 -5.94
C ARG A 308 3.37 15.05 -7.25
N ILE A 309 2.19 14.44 -7.30
CA ILE A 309 1.36 14.39 -8.52
C ILE A 309 0.65 15.73 -8.70
N LYS A 310 0.89 16.42 -9.82
CA LYS A 310 0.24 17.70 -10.14
C LYS A 310 -1.13 17.53 -10.81
N ASN A 311 -1.32 16.43 -11.52
CA ASN A 311 -2.58 16.13 -12.20
C ASN A 311 -3.77 16.05 -11.22
N ASP A 312 -4.94 16.28 -11.74
CA ASP A 312 -6.20 16.00 -11.05
C ASP A 312 -6.39 14.49 -10.88
N LEU A 313 -6.42 14.03 -9.63
CA LEU A 313 -6.53 12.61 -9.32
C LEU A 313 -7.90 12.04 -9.72
N LEU A 314 -8.97 12.85 -9.63
CA LEU A 314 -10.31 12.41 -10.05
C LEU A 314 -10.39 12.22 -11.56
N GLU A 315 -9.73 13.08 -12.37
CA GLU A 315 -9.60 12.88 -13.81
C GLU A 315 -8.87 11.57 -14.15
N ILE A 316 -7.78 11.25 -13.41
CA ILE A 316 -7.07 9.98 -13.58
C ILE A 316 -8.00 8.80 -13.28
N PHE A 317 -8.79 8.86 -12.22
CA PHE A 317 -9.73 7.79 -11.87
C PHE A 317 -10.84 7.64 -12.92
N LEU A 318 -11.40 8.73 -13.41
CA LEU A 318 -12.42 8.68 -14.45
C LEU A 318 -11.83 8.12 -15.76
N ALA A 319 -10.62 8.52 -16.15
CA ALA A 319 -9.94 7.98 -17.31
C ALA A 319 -9.62 6.48 -17.16
N THR A 320 -9.29 6.04 -15.95
CA THR A 320 -9.10 4.61 -15.64
C THR A 320 -10.40 3.83 -15.82
N ALA A 321 -11.51 4.38 -15.37
CA ALA A 321 -12.82 3.72 -15.40
C ALA A 321 -13.50 3.75 -16.77
N LEU A 322 -13.38 4.86 -17.48
CA LEU A 322 -14.15 5.14 -18.70
C LEU A 322 -13.30 5.04 -19.99
N GLY A 323 -11.99 4.90 -19.85
CA GLY A 323 -11.02 4.93 -20.95
C GLY A 323 -10.37 6.30 -21.12
N GLY A 324 -9.22 6.35 -21.84
CA GLY A 324 -8.44 7.56 -22.06
C GLY A 324 -7.26 7.73 -21.09
N LEU A 325 -6.91 6.67 -20.37
CA LEU A 325 -5.76 6.71 -19.45
C LEU A 325 -4.44 6.95 -20.20
N SER A 326 -4.32 6.45 -21.44
CA SER A 326 -3.17 6.69 -22.33
C SER A 326 -3.00 8.14 -22.78
N ASP A 327 -4.06 8.96 -22.70
CA ASP A 327 -4.01 10.36 -23.09
C ASP A 327 -3.48 11.25 -21.94
N ILE A 328 -3.41 10.69 -20.73
CA ILE A 328 -2.92 11.41 -19.57
C ILE A 328 -1.39 11.38 -19.55
N LYS A 329 -0.78 12.56 -19.58
CA LYS A 329 0.63 12.73 -19.28
C LYS A 329 0.78 13.07 -17.80
N LEU A 330 1.44 12.21 -17.05
CA LEU A 330 1.70 12.46 -15.63
C LEU A 330 2.68 13.64 -15.48
N GLU A 331 2.29 14.61 -14.68
CA GLU A 331 3.13 15.73 -14.26
C GLU A 331 3.44 15.61 -12.78
N THR A 332 4.72 15.63 -12.45
CA THR A 332 5.20 15.49 -11.07
C THR A 332 5.88 16.75 -10.57
N ASP A 333 5.81 16.98 -9.26
CA ASP A 333 6.64 17.97 -8.58
C ASP A 333 8.08 17.40 -8.48
N GLU A 334 9.06 18.19 -8.84
CA GLU A 334 10.48 17.79 -8.81
C GLU A 334 11.05 17.73 -7.40
N ARG A 335 10.37 18.37 -6.43
CA ARG A 335 10.79 18.34 -5.03
C ARG A 335 10.71 16.92 -4.46
N THR A 336 11.57 16.67 -3.50
CA THR A 336 11.50 15.46 -2.67
C THR A 336 10.39 15.59 -1.65
N ALA A 337 9.57 14.55 -1.54
CA ALA A 337 8.63 14.35 -0.45
C ALA A 337 9.21 13.34 0.54
N ALA A 338 9.21 13.69 1.82
CA ALA A 338 9.60 12.83 2.92
C ALA A 338 8.43 12.68 3.90
N CYS A 339 7.98 11.45 4.10
CA CYS A 339 6.94 11.10 5.07
C CYS A 339 7.58 10.47 6.31
N VAL A 340 7.20 10.95 7.49
CA VAL A 340 7.57 10.39 8.80
C VAL A 340 6.30 9.95 9.51
N MET A 341 6.25 8.69 9.95
CA MET A 341 5.10 8.11 10.64
C MET A 341 5.27 8.20 12.15
N ILE A 342 4.31 8.83 12.82
CA ILE A 342 4.21 8.84 14.30
C ILE A 342 3.32 7.68 14.72
N VAL A 343 3.82 6.84 15.63
CA VAL A 343 3.16 5.59 16.04
C VAL A 343 2.89 5.55 17.53
N SER A 344 1.93 4.73 17.94
CA SER A 344 1.64 4.43 19.33
C SER A 344 2.75 3.61 19.98
N GLY A 345 3.06 3.89 21.24
CA GLY A 345 4.01 3.10 22.01
C GLY A 345 3.60 1.63 22.10
N GLY A 346 4.56 0.75 21.84
CA GLY A 346 4.33 -0.70 21.77
C GLY A 346 4.01 -1.24 20.35
N TYR A 347 3.68 -0.38 19.38
CA TYR A 347 3.50 -0.79 17.99
C TYR A 347 4.82 -1.38 17.41
N PRO A 348 4.79 -2.46 16.59
CA PRO A 348 3.65 -3.18 16.00
C PRO A 348 3.05 -4.29 16.92
N GLY A 349 3.45 -4.35 18.18
CA GLY A 349 2.86 -5.24 19.18
C GLY A 349 1.59 -4.65 19.79
N ASN A 350 1.38 -4.88 21.08
CA ASN A 350 0.24 -4.33 21.80
C ASN A 350 0.47 -2.84 22.10
N TYR A 351 -0.52 -2.02 21.82
CA TYR A 351 -0.52 -0.58 22.07
C TYR A 351 -1.86 -0.12 22.65
N GLU A 352 -1.81 0.96 23.40
CA GLU A 352 -3.00 1.62 23.95
C GLU A 352 -3.60 2.58 22.94
N LYS A 353 -4.93 2.75 23.02
CA LYS A 353 -5.72 3.70 22.21
C LYS A 353 -6.23 4.84 23.09
N ASP A 354 -7.01 5.74 22.47
CA ASP A 354 -7.71 6.85 23.12
C ASP A 354 -6.78 7.87 23.83
N LYS A 355 -5.50 7.94 23.39
CA LYS A 355 -4.55 8.97 23.86
C LYS A 355 -4.82 10.28 23.10
N VAL A 356 -4.99 11.39 23.83
CA VAL A 356 -5.22 12.71 23.23
C VAL A 356 -3.99 13.16 22.44
N ILE A 357 -4.22 13.59 21.21
CA ILE A 357 -3.19 14.10 20.31
C ILE A 357 -3.15 15.61 20.42
N SER A 358 -1.97 16.16 20.67
CA SER A 358 -1.71 17.60 20.79
C SER A 358 -0.76 18.07 19.68
N GLY A 359 -0.82 19.36 19.33
CA GLY A 359 0.14 20.01 18.45
C GLY A 359 -0.13 19.86 16.96
N LEU A 360 -1.29 19.30 16.54
CA LEU A 360 -1.66 19.16 15.13
C LEU A 360 -1.65 20.49 14.39
N GLU A 361 -2.14 21.57 15.02
CA GLU A 361 -2.21 22.91 14.45
C GLU A 361 -0.82 23.59 14.33
N ALA A 362 0.17 23.11 15.06
CA ALA A 362 1.52 23.68 15.04
C ALA A 362 2.33 23.23 13.81
N ALA A 363 2.01 22.07 13.22
CA ALA A 363 2.74 21.48 12.11
C ALA A 363 2.40 22.13 10.74
N THR A 364 2.39 23.46 10.67
CA THR A 364 1.93 24.25 9.49
C THR A 364 2.84 24.18 8.28
N LYS A 365 4.08 23.70 8.43
CA LYS A 365 5.06 23.60 7.33
C LYS A 365 4.94 22.29 6.55
N SER A 366 4.13 21.35 7.01
CA SER A 366 4.02 20.01 6.47
C SER A 366 2.57 19.63 6.22
N LEU A 367 2.35 18.68 5.35
CA LEU A 367 1.07 17.99 5.23
C LEU A 367 0.95 16.99 6.38
N VAL A 368 -0.17 17.01 7.08
CA VAL A 368 -0.45 16.08 8.19
C VAL A 368 -1.59 15.18 7.78
N PHE A 369 -1.28 13.90 7.55
CA PHE A 369 -2.27 12.89 7.23
C PHE A 369 -2.57 12.04 8.46
N HIS A 370 -3.84 11.97 8.83
CA HIS A 370 -4.32 11.14 9.91
C HIS A 370 -4.45 9.68 9.44
N ALA A 371 -3.94 8.75 10.23
CA ALA A 371 -4.12 7.32 10.06
C ALA A 371 -5.03 6.79 11.19
N GLY A 372 -4.46 6.14 12.19
CA GLY A 372 -5.20 5.61 13.32
C GLY A 372 -5.66 6.68 14.30
N THR A 373 -6.58 7.52 13.90
CA THR A 373 -7.16 8.59 14.73
C THR A 373 -8.69 8.55 14.72
N SER A 374 -9.29 8.98 15.81
CA SER A 374 -10.73 9.19 15.93
C SER A 374 -11.04 10.51 16.64
N VAL A 375 -12.28 10.99 16.48
CA VAL A 375 -12.76 12.17 17.17
C VAL A 375 -13.45 11.73 18.47
N ASN A 376 -13.02 12.26 19.61
CA ASN A 376 -13.73 12.25 20.86
C ASN A 376 -14.36 13.65 21.04
N PRO A 377 -15.45 13.88 21.75
CA PRO A 377 -16.24 15.12 21.66
C PRO A 377 -15.46 16.42 21.59
N ASP A 378 -14.32 16.53 22.29
CA ASP A 378 -13.53 17.76 22.36
C ASP A 378 -12.06 17.57 21.90
N SER A 379 -11.68 16.42 21.34
CA SER A 379 -10.29 16.14 21.00
C SER A 379 -10.13 15.08 19.91
N VAL A 380 -8.96 15.10 19.24
CA VAL A 380 -8.52 14.01 18.39
C VAL A 380 -7.73 13.03 19.26
N VAL A 381 -8.03 11.74 19.15
CA VAL A 381 -7.40 10.69 19.93
C VAL A 381 -6.84 9.58 19.04
N THR A 382 -5.90 8.80 19.56
CA THR A 382 -5.35 7.62 18.88
C THR A 382 -6.37 6.49 18.81
N SER A 383 -6.48 5.83 17.66
CA SER A 383 -7.33 4.63 17.45
C SER A 383 -6.58 3.47 16.81
N GLY A 384 -5.31 3.67 16.41
CA GLY A 384 -4.49 2.68 15.73
C GLY A 384 -3.02 2.71 16.16
N GLY A 385 -2.22 1.80 15.59
CA GLY A 385 -0.79 1.72 15.84
C GLY A 385 0.00 2.82 15.11
N ARG A 386 -0.20 2.97 13.80
CA ARG A 386 0.25 4.14 13.04
C ARG A 386 -0.82 5.22 13.18
N VAL A 387 -0.44 6.40 13.60
CA VAL A 387 -1.38 7.44 14.06
C VAL A 387 -1.40 8.64 13.13
N ILE A 388 -0.24 9.25 12.88
CA ILE A 388 -0.09 10.44 12.04
C ILE A 388 1.09 10.25 11.09
N ALA A 389 0.88 10.57 9.82
CA ALA A 389 1.92 10.72 8.82
C ALA A 389 2.20 12.20 8.56
N VAL A 390 3.45 12.61 8.67
CA VAL A 390 3.88 14.00 8.45
C VAL A 390 4.74 14.05 7.20
N THR A 391 4.27 14.77 6.18
CA THR A 391 4.93 14.83 4.87
C THR A 391 5.34 16.24 4.52
N SER A 392 6.61 16.44 4.17
CA SER A 392 7.14 17.71 3.68
C SER A 392 7.74 17.57 2.29
N LEU A 393 7.66 18.65 1.50
CA LEU A 393 8.29 18.74 0.18
C LEU A 393 9.39 19.81 0.21
N ALA A 394 10.62 19.40 -0.15
CA ALA A 394 11.77 20.32 -0.23
C ALA A 394 12.64 20.01 -1.45
N ALA A 395 13.66 20.85 -1.68
CA ALA A 395 14.54 20.71 -2.84
C ALA A 395 15.36 19.41 -2.85
N ASP A 396 15.62 18.84 -1.67
CA ASP A 396 16.42 17.64 -1.49
C ASP A 396 15.89 16.81 -0.30
N ILE A 397 16.43 15.58 -0.18
CA ILE A 397 16.01 14.61 0.86
C ILE A 397 16.29 15.17 2.25
N SER A 398 17.49 15.68 2.50
CA SER A 398 17.90 16.20 3.83
C SER A 398 16.96 17.30 4.31
N SER A 399 16.62 18.25 3.44
CA SER A 399 15.71 19.34 3.74
C SER A 399 14.27 18.88 3.97
N ALA A 400 13.77 17.95 3.16
CA ALA A 400 12.42 17.40 3.30
C ALA A 400 12.28 16.61 4.62
N VAL A 401 13.27 15.77 4.92
CA VAL A 401 13.31 14.98 6.17
C VAL A 401 13.40 15.90 7.39
N ALA A 402 14.31 16.87 7.38
CA ALA A 402 14.47 17.82 8.49
C ALA A 402 13.15 18.55 8.80
N GLN A 403 12.45 19.01 7.76
CA GLN A 403 11.17 19.69 7.90
C GLN A 403 10.07 18.76 8.43
N SER A 404 10.01 17.50 7.97
CA SER A 404 9.05 16.52 8.47
C SER A 404 9.33 16.15 9.93
N LEU A 405 10.60 15.99 10.32
CA LEU A 405 10.99 15.73 11.70
C LEU A 405 10.69 16.92 12.63
N GLU A 406 10.95 18.17 12.17
CA GLU A 406 10.58 19.38 12.92
C GLU A 406 9.08 19.40 13.20
N SER A 407 8.25 19.16 12.18
CA SER A 407 6.80 19.14 12.32
C SER A 407 6.32 17.93 13.16
N ALA A 408 6.90 16.75 12.97
CA ALA A 408 6.56 15.55 13.76
C ALA A 408 6.85 15.75 15.24
N SER A 409 7.94 16.48 15.57
CA SER A 409 8.29 16.79 16.97
C SER A 409 7.32 17.71 17.69
N GLN A 410 6.46 18.43 16.95
CA GLN A 410 5.44 19.31 17.50
C GLN A 410 4.15 18.52 17.85
N ILE A 411 3.95 17.35 17.23
CA ILE A 411 2.78 16.50 17.44
C ILE A 411 3.14 15.46 18.51
N SER A 412 2.34 15.37 19.56
CA SER A 412 2.61 14.44 20.65
C SER A 412 1.35 13.83 21.25
N PHE A 413 1.47 12.61 21.71
CA PHE A 413 0.53 11.89 22.55
C PHE A 413 1.33 10.93 23.45
N GLU A 414 0.72 10.40 24.48
CA GLU A 414 1.38 9.53 25.45
C GLU A 414 2.07 8.35 24.78
N ASN A 415 3.38 8.17 25.03
CA ASN A 415 4.24 7.13 24.45
C ASN A 415 4.35 7.17 22.92
N SER A 416 4.13 8.33 22.27
CA SER A 416 4.34 8.48 20.82
C SER A 416 5.82 8.25 20.45
N PHE A 417 6.03 7.65 19.28
CA PHE A 417 7.37 7.38 18.74
C PHE A 417 7.39 7.62 17.23
N PHE A 418 8.52 8.07 16.69
CA PHE A 418 8.82 8.11 15.25
C PHE A 418 10.32 7.94 15.02
N ARG A 419 10.69 7.40 13.87
CA ARG A 419 12.10 7.24 13.48
C ARG A 419 12.68 8.57 13.00
N LYS A 420 13.94 8.84 13.40
CA LYS A 420 14.68 10.06 13.02
C LYS A 420 15.64 9.84 11.85
N ASP A 421 15.83 8.60 11.45
CA ASP A 421 16.79 8.18 10.42
C ASP A 421 16.14 7.92 9.05
N ILE A 422 14.87 8.26 8.86
CA ILE A 422 14.19 8.14 7.55
C ILE A 422 14.97 8.92 6.49
N GLY A 423 15.33 8.27 5.38
CA GLY A 423 16.05 8.88 4.25
C GLY A 423 17.57 8.99 4.43
N THR A 424 18.14 8.67 5.59
CA THR A 424 19.59 8.84 5.82
C THR A 424 20.46 7.92 4.96
N ASP A 425 19.94 6.79 4.54
CA ASP A 425 20.60 5.84 3.64
C ASP A 425 20.53 6.23 2.16
N LEU A 426 19.83 7.32 1.83
CA LEU A 426 19.67 7.86 0.47
C LEU A 426 20.44 9.17 0.24
N ILE A 427 21.19 9.65 1.26
CA ILE A 427 21.94 10.92 1.24
C ILE A 427 23.41 10.68 0.96
#